data_7517c52b3e4ca81580ed2ecf8348b917
#
_entry.id   7517c52b3e4ca81580ed2ecf8348b917
#
_cell.length_a   1.000
_cell.length_b   1.000
_cell.length_c   1.000
_cell.angle_alpha   90.00
_cell.angle_beta   90.00
_cell.angle_gamma   90.00
#
_symmetry.space_group_name_H-M   'P 1'
#
loop_
_entity.id
_entity.type
_entity.pdbx_description
1 polymer ?
#
loop_
_entity_poly.entity_id
_entity_poly.type
_entity_poly.pdbx_seq_one_letter_code
_entity_poly.pdbx_strand_id
1 'polypeptide(L)'
;MSEDIVRQTINNNTKLNLKKPKQKYLQFDAYDKNYIVEIKVRNTHYDKQIIEFSKYAFNSKYAKINDQIFVYAVAIKDIIYIFNISKLENDYDFKWEWRKLPATTEFKNNDNMLKYVGYLNLADAVTTIKIKE
;
A
#
# COMPACT_ATOMS: atom_id res chain seq x y z
N MET A 1 7.53 1.13 13.88
CA MET A 1 6.10 1.09 13.54
C MET A 1 5.79 -0.21 12.81
N SER A 2 4.64 -0.80 13.06
CA SER A 2 4.23 -2.05 12.45
C SER A 2 2.99 -1.86 11.56
N GLU A 3 2.74 -2.83 10.67
CA GLU A 3 1.52 -2.85 9.87
C GLU A 3 0.27 -2.90 10.76
N ASP A 4 0.33 -3.59 11.91
CA ASP A 4 -0.78 -3.67 12.86
C ASP A 4 -1.16 -2.30 13.42
N ILE A 5 -0.16 -1.48 13.76
CA ILE A 5 -0.40 -0.11 14.25
C ILE A 5 -1.05 0.74 13.16
N VAL A 6 -0.60 0.62 11.91
CA VAL A 6 -1.18 1.34 10.78
C VAL A 6 -2.65 0.93 10.59
N ARG A 7 -2.93 -0.37 10.57
CA ARG A 7 -4.31 -0.88 10.45
C ARG A 7 -5.21 -0.35 11.57
N GLN A 8 -4.76 -0.45 12.81
CA GLN A 8 -5.52 0.03 13.96
C GLN A 8 -5.75 1.55 13.91
N THR A 9 -4.74 2.31 13.51
CA THR A 9 -4.86 3.76 13.36
C THR A 9 -5.91 4.13 12.30
N ILE A 10 -5.91 3.42 11.17
CA ILE A 10 -6.92 3.63 10.13
C ILE A 10 -8.31 3.34 10.69
N ASN A 11 -8.49 2.21 11.37
CA ASN A 11 -9.79 1.83 11.95
C ASN A 11 -10.29 2.86 12.98
N ASN A 12 -9.37 3.42 13.78
CA ASN A 12 -9.72 4.40 14.82
C ASN A 12 -10.09 5.77 14.27
N ASN A 13 -9.64 6.10 13.06
CA ASN A 13 -9.82 7.42 12.46
C ASN A 13 -10.78 7.43 11.27
N THR A 14 -11.34 6.29 10.91
CA THR A 14 -12.27 6.13 9.80
C THR A 14 -13.41 5.20 10.22
N LYS A 15 -14.37 5.01 9.32
CA LYS A 15 -15.44 4.02 9.52
C LYS A 15 -15.05 2.62 9.06
N LEU A 16 -13.80 2.43 8.64
CA LEU A 16 -13.31 1.14 8.20
C LEU A 16 -13.13 0.19 9.38
N ASN A 17 -13.36 -1.08 9.15
CA ASN A 17 -13.19 -2.15 10.13
C ASN A 17 -12.25 -3.20 9.56
N LEU A 18 -11.02 -2.80 9.32
CA LEU A 18 -10.02 -3.62 8.66
C LEU A 18 -9.54 -4.76 9.56
N LYS A 19 -9.45 -5.94 8.97
CA LYS A 19 -8.97 -7.18 9.59
C LYS A 19 -7.75 -7.68 8.86
N LYS A 20 -6.95 -8.47 9.54
CA LYS A 20 -5.78 -9.12 8.94
C LYS A 20 -6.22 -10.37 8.17
N PRO A 21 -5.79 -10.55 6.90
CA PRO A 21 -6.12 -11.75 6.14
C PRO A 21 -5.52 -13.00 6.78
N LYS A 22 -6.25 -14.12 6.72
CA LYS A 22 -5.78 -15.42 7.19
C LYS A 22 -5.04 -16.21 6.12
N GLN A 23 -5.38 -15.99 4.85
CA GLN A 23 -4.80 -16.70 3.71
C GLN A 23 -3.46 -16.06 3.31
N LYS A 24 -2.41 -16.86 3.28
CA LYS A 24 -1.06 -16.37 2.96
C LYS A 24 -0.84 -16.01 1.49
N TYR A 25 -1.70 -16.52 0.59
CA TYR A 25 -1.56 -16.23 -0.85
C TYR A 25 -2.09 -14.85 -1.23
N LEU A 26 -2.83 -14.19 -0.36
CA LEU A 26 -3.35 -12.85 -0.63
C LEU A 26 -2.21 -11.82 -0.57
N GLN A 27 -2.28 -10.84 -1.48
CA GLN A 27 -1.22 -9.84 -1.65
C GLN A 27 -1.55 -8.50 -0.97
N PHE A 28 -2.61 -8.46 -0.16
CA PHE A 28 -2.93 -7.30 0.65
C PHE A 28 -2.79 -7.61 2.14
N ASP A 29 -2.65 -6.57 2.95
CA ASP A 29 -2.31 -6.69 4.37
C ASP A 29 -3.51 -6.55 5.29
N ALA A 30 -4.59 -5.95 4.81
CA ALA A 30 -5.81 -5.74 5.58
C ALA A 30 -7.03 -5.72 4.65
N TYR A 31 -8.18 -6.03 5.20
CA TYR A 31 -9.43 -6.02 4.43
C TYR A 31 -10.64 -5.81 5.32
N ASP A 32 -11.70 -5.33 4.72
CA ASP A 32 -13.05 -5.41 5.30
C ASP A 32 -14.04 -5.73 4.16
N LYS A 33 -15.32 -5.55 4.40
CA LYS A 33 -16.34 -5.86 3.40
C LYS A 33 -16.15 -5.08 2.09
N ASN A 34 -15.69 -3.84 2.17
CA ASN A 34 -15.66 -2.90 1.04
C ASN A 34 -14.26 -2.56 0.54
N TYR A 35 -13.22 -2.92 1.29
CA TYR A 35 -11.85 -2.49 1.00
C TYR A 35 -10.85 -3.62 1.13
N ILE A 36 -9.83 -3.57 0.27
CA ILE A 36 -8.57 -4.27 0.52
C ILE A 36 -7.47 -3.23 0.59
N VAL A 37 -6.53 -3.42 1.50
CA VAL A 37 -5.48 -2.42 1.78
C VAL A 37 -4.12 -3.09 1.78
N GLU A 38 -3.21 -2.60 0.96
CA GLU A 38 -1.80 -2.92 1.08
C GLU A 38 -1.15 -1.85 1.95
N ILE A 39 -0.39 -2.28 2.96
CA ILE A 39 0.25 -1.39 3.92
C ILE A 39 1.76 -1.42 3.71
N LYS A 40 2.37 -0.24 3.58
CA LYS A 40 3.81 -0.08 3.54
C LYS A 40 4.26 0.86 4.63
N VAL A 41 5.33 0.48 5.32
CA VAL A 41 5.95 1.30 6.35
C VAL A 41 7.33 1.72 5.83
N ARG A 42 7.58 3.03 5.80
CA ARG A 42 8.81 3.62 5.28
C ARG A 42 9.46 4.49 6.34
N ASN A 43 10.79 4.48 6.36
CA ASN A 43 11.57 5.33 7.27
C ASN A 43 11.98 6.66 6.64
N THR A 44 12.02 6.72 5.32
CA THR A 44 12.48 7.89 4.59
C THR A 44 11.33 8.50 3.79
N HIS A 45 11.20 9.81 3.85
CA HIS A 45 10.21 10.55 3.07
C HIS A 45 10.70 10.77 1.65
N TYR A 46 9.98 10.22 0.68
CA TYR A 46 10.14 10.53 -0.74
C TYR A 46 8.81 11.01 -1.29
N ASP A 47 8.82 12.04 -2.13
CA ASP A 47 7.60 12.57 -2.74
C ASP A 47 6.94 11.56 -3.69
N LYS A 48 7.72 10.67 -4.27
CA LYS A 48 7.23 9.56 -5.09
C LYS A 48 7.39 8.25 -4.33
N GLN A 49 6.31 7.52 -4.24
CA GLN A 49 6.29 6.22 -3.57
C GLN A 49 6.20 5.10 -4.59
N ILE A 50 6.98 4.05 -4.37
CA ILE A 50 7.04 2.90 -5.25
C ILE A 50 5.85 1.98 -4.99
N ILE A 51 5.21 1.53 -6.08
CA ILE A 51 4.24 0.43 -6.05
C ILE A 51 4.72 -0.69 -6.98
N GLU A 52 4.76 -1.93 -6.48
CA GLU A 52 5.20 -3.09 -7.26
C GLU A 52 4.08 -3.55 -8.17
N PHE A 53 4.41 -3.80 -9.46
CA PHE A 53 3.45 -4.20 -10.47
C PHE A 53 2.72 -5.49 -10.12
N SER A 54 3.43 -6.49 -9.62
CA SER A 54 2.83 -7.80 -9.29
C SER A 54 1.74 -7.67 -8.24
N LYS A 55 1.97 -6.88 -7.21
CA LYS A 55 0.98 -6.62 -6.17
C LYS A 55 -0.17 -5.75 -6.67
N TYR A 56 0.15 -4.72 -7.46
CA TYR A 56 -0.87 -3.88 -8.08
C TYR A 56 -1.81 -4.72 -8.96
N ALA A 57 -1.25 -5.53 -9.84
CA ALA A 57 -2.04 -6.33 -10.78
C ALA A 57 -2.95 -7.33 -10.05
N PHE A 58 -2.40 -8.04 -9.05
CA PHE A 58 -3.19 -8.97 -8.25
C PHE A 58 -4.32 -8.26 -7.51
N ASN A 59 -3.99 -7.20 -6.77
CA ASN A 59 -4.95 -6.52 -5.89
C ASN A 59 -6.02 -5.78 -6.68
N SER A 60 -5.67 -5.14 -7.80
CA SER A 60 -6.66 -4.49 -8.66
C SER A 60 -7.66 -5.50 -9.22
N LYS A 61 -7.19 -6.65 -9.68
CA LYS A 61 -8.06 -7.70 -10.19
C LYS A 61 -8.93 -8.30 -9.08
N TYR A 62 -8.32 -8.59 -7.92
CA TYR A 62 -9.06 -9.13 -6.78
C TYR A 62 -10.17 -8.19 -6.33
N ALA A 63 -9.87 -6.90 -6.22
CA ALA A 63 -10.86 -5.89 -5.83
C ALA A 63 -12.02 -5.81 -6.81
N LYS A 64 -11.75 -5.83 -8.12
CA LYS A 64 -12.80 -5.80 -9.15
C LYS A 64 -13.69 -7.03 -9.08
N ILE A 65 -13.14 -8.21 -8.91
CA ILE A 65 -13.91 -9.47 -8.83
C ILE A 65 -14.79 -9.49 -7.59
N ASN A 66 -14.32 -8.95 -6.47
CA ASN A 66 -15.02 -9.00 -5.18
C ASN A 66 -15.79 -7.73 -4.86
N ASP A 67 -15.90 -6.80 -5.80
CA ASP A 67 -16.58 -5.51 -5.63
C ASP A 67 -16.06 -4.74 -4.43
N GLN A 68 -14.74 -4.66 -4.34
CA GLN A 68 -14.03 -3.93 -3.29
C GLN A 68 -13.18 -2.81 -3.89
N ILE A 69 -12.78 -1.88 -3.05
CA ILE A 69 -11.88 -0.79 -3.42
C ILE A 69 -10.48 -1.16 -2.97
N PHE A 70 -9.50 -1.05 -3.88
CA PHE A 70 -8.10 -1.25 -3.55
C PHE A 70 -7.47 0.04 -3.06
N VAL A 71 -6.98 0.02 -1.82
CA VAL A 71 -6.33 1.13 -1.14
C VAL A 71 -4.86 0.79 -0.86
N TYR A 72 -3.99 1.74 -1.10
CA TYR A 72 -2.57 1.65 -0.74
C TYR A 72 -2.31 2.64 0.40
N ALA A 73 -1.89 2.14 1.54
CA ALA A 73 -1.61 2.95 2.73
C ALA A 73 -0.10 2.96 2.98
N VAL A 74 0.51 4.12 2.87
CA VAL A 74 1.96 4.28 3.08
C VAL A 74 2.17 5.11 4.33
N ALA A 75 2.74 4.49 5.36
CA ALA A 75 3.11 5.17 6.59
C ALA A 75 4.57 5.62 6.50
N ILE A 76 4.78 6.93 6.57
CA ILE A 76 6.10 7.54 6.57
C ILE A 76 6.22 8.30 7.88
N LYS A 77 7.10 7.82 8.76
CA LYS A 77 7.23 8.35 10.13
C LYS A 77 5.88 8.25 10.86
N ASP A 78 5.25 9.35 11.19
CA ASP A 78 3.99 9.38 11.95
C ASP A 78 2.77 9.73 11.08
N ILE A 79 2.91 9.74 9.76
CA ILE A 79 1.83 10.09 8.84
C ILE A 79 1.52 8.92 7.92
N ILE A 80 0.24 8.56 7.81
CA ILE A 80 -0.25 7.57 6.86
C ILE A 80 -0.86 8.30 5.67
N TYR A 81 -0.32 8.03 4.47
CA TYR A 81 -0.84 8.54 3.21
C TYR A 81 -1.74 7.48 2.60
N ILE A 82 -2.99 7.82 2.34
CA ILE A 82 -4.01 6.90 1.84
C ILE A 82 -4.24 7.17 0.35
N PHE A 83 -4.01 6.16 -0.49
CA PHE A 83 -4.25 6.23 -1.92
C PHE A 83 -5.41 5.31 -2.30
N ASN A 84 -6.42 5.85 -2.97
CA ASN A 84 -7.47 5.04 -3.57
C ASN A 84 -7.00 4.60 -4.97
N ILE A 85 -6.41 3.43 -5.05
CA ILE A 85 -5.81 2.93 -6.30
C ILE A 85 -6.91 2.64 -7.33
N SER A 86 -8.05 2.10 -6.90
CA SER A 86 -9.17 1.82 -7.80
C SER A 86 -9.65 3.07 -8.55
N LYS A 87 -9.58 4.23 -7.90
CA LYS A 87 -9.92 5.51 -8.53
C LYS A 87 -8.76 6.04 -9.37
N LEU A 88 -7.54 6.00 -8.84
CA LEU A 88 -6.35 6.53 -9.50
C LEU A 88 -5.98 5.78 -10.77
N GLU A 89 -6.22 4.47 -10.83
CA GLU A 89 -5.82 3.67 -11.99
C GLU A 89 -6.46 4.13 -13.31
N ASN A 90 -7.58 4.86 -13.25
CA ASN A 90 -8.23 5.43 -14.43
C ASN A 90 -7.56 6.73 -14.89
N ASP A 91 -6.88 7.43 -13.97
CA ASP A 91 -6.30 8.76 -14.20
C ASP A 91 -4.78 8.74 -14.30
N TYR A 92 -4.16 7.66 -13.80
CA TYR A 92 -2.73 7.51 -13.75
C TYR A 92 -2.21 6.74 -14.94
N ASP A 93 -1.23 7.32 -15.61
CA ASP A 93 -0.40 6.58 -16.57
C ASP A 93 0.84 6.07 -15.84
N PHE A 94 0.71 4.89 -15.23
CA PHE A 94 1.85 4.27 -14.57
C PHE A 94 2.91 3.92 -15.59
N LYS A 95 4.05 4.59 -15.51
CA LYS A 95 5.21 4.25 -16.33
C LYS A 95 5.99 3.17 -15.61
N TRP A 96 5.63 1.92 -15.87
CA TRP A 96 6.28 0.78 -15.25
C TRP A 96 7.71 0.64 -15.73
N GLU A 97 8.65 0.43 -14.81
CA GLU A 97 10.05 0.24 -15.13
C GLU A 97 10.69 -0.81 -14.24
N TRP A 98 11.75 -1.44 -14.74
CA TRP A 98 12.55 -2.36 -13.94
C TRP A 98 13.55 -1.57 -13.10
N ARG A 99 13.61 -1.90 -11.81
CA ARG A 99 14.56 -1.31 -10.87
C ARG A 99 15.17 -2.35 -9.97
N LYS A 100 16.45 -2.15 -9.63
CA LYS A 100 17.10 -2.93 -8.58
C LYS A 100 16.68 -2.36 -7.23
N LEU A 101 16.04 -3.20 -6.43
CA LEU A 101 15.58 -2.84 -5.09
C LEU A 101 15.94 -3.97 -4.13
N PRO A 102 16.08 -3.68 -2.82
CA PRO A 102 16.27 -4.74 -1.83
C PRO A 102 15.13 -5.75 -1.92
N ALA A 103 15.45 -7.03 -1.79
CA ALA A 103 14.47 -8.10 -1.84
C ALA A 103 13.42 -7.94 -0.74
N THR A 104 13.86 -7.55 0.45
CA THR A 104 12.99 -7.20 1.57
C THR A 104 13.68 -6.16 2.44
N THR A 105 12.91 -5.37 3.18
CA THR A 105 13.45 -4.41 4.14
C THR A 105 13.84 -5.05 5.46
N GLU A 106 13.45 -6.29 5.70
CA GLU A 106 13.71 -7.00 6.96
C GLU A 106 15.06 -7.69 7.01
N PHE A 107 15.62 -8.03 5.87
CA PHE A 107 16.90 -8.69 5.79
C PHE A 107 18.01 -7.69 5.52
N LYS A 108 19.05 -7.73 6.35
CA LYS A 108 20.30 -7.02 6.11
C LYS A 108 21.08 -7.58 4.92
N ASN A 109 20.39 -8.28 4.05
CA ASN A 109 20.99 -8.82 2.85
C ASN A 109 21.02 -7.73 1.80
N ASN A 110 22.23 -7.41 1.34
CA ASN A 110 22.46 -6.39 0.31
C ASN A 110 22.13 -6.89 -1.09
N ASP A 111 21.56 -8.09 -1.23
CA ASP A 111 21.16 -8.61 -2.52
C ASP A 111 19.96 -7.84 -3.06
N ASN A 112 20.17 -7.16 -4.16
CA ASN A 112 19.14 -6.44 -4.87
C ASN A 112 18.46 -7.36 -5.87
N MET A 113 17.14 -7.23 -5.97
CA MET A 113 16.32 -7.89 -6.98
C MET A 113 15.84 -6.88 -7.99
N LEU A 114 15.71 -7.32 -9.25
CA LEU A 114 14.98 -6.53 -10.25
C LEU A 114 13.49 -6.65 -9.97
N LYS A 115 12.84 -5.50 -9.79
CA LYS A 115 11.39 -5.40 -9.59
C LYS A 115 10.79 -4.47 -10.63
N TYR A 116 9.61 -4.83 -11.11
CA TYR A 116 8.83 -4.01 -12.04
C TYR A 116 7.94 -3.09 -11.22
N VAL A 117 8.18 -1.78 -11.30
CA VAL A 117 7.57 -0.81 -10.39
C VAL A 117 7.01 0.41 -11.12
N GLY A 118 6.03 1.04 -10.50
CA GLY A 118 5.54 2.35 -10.85
C GLY A 118 5.66 3.29 -9.66
N TYR A 119 5.21 4.52 -9.83
CA TYR A 119 5.34 5.56 -8.80
C TYR A 119 4.01 6.26 -8.56
N LEU A 120 3.75 6.55 -7.30
CA LEU A 120 2.63 7.39 -6.84
C LEU A 120 3.20 8.67 -6.24
N ASN A 121 2.66 9.82 -6.59
CA ASN A 121 3.01 11.07 -5.93
C ASN A 121 2.23 11.20 -4.63
N LEU A 122 2.90 11.59 -3.54
CA LEU A 122 2.24 11.78 -2.25
C LEU A 122 1.10 12.79 -2.34
N ALA A 123 1.20 13.77 -3.23
CA ALA A 123 0.15 14.76 -3.44
C ALA A 123 -1.18 14.16 -3.92
N ASP A 124 -1.16 12.95 -4.47
CA ASP A 124 -2.35 12.26 -4.98
C ASP A 124 -3.03 11.38 -3.94
N ALA A 125 -2.54 11.37 -2.71
CA ALA A 125 -3.24 10.71 -1.60
C ALA A 125 -4.60 11.39 -1.38
N VAL A 126 -5.64 10.58 -1.19
CA VAL A 126 -6.99 11.13 -0.94
C VAL A 126 -7.09 11.76 0.43
N THR A 127 -6.29 11.30 1.38
CA THR A 127 -6.24 11.83 2.74
C THR A 127 -4.95 11.39 3.44
N THR A 128 -4.66 12.04 4.55
CA THR A 128 -3.58 11.65 5.45
C THR A 128 -4.12 11.47 6.86
N ILE A 129 -3.54 10.55 7.61
CA ILE A 129 -3.89 10.29 9.00
C ILE A 129 -2.62 10.36 9.83
N LYS A 130 -2.64 11.16 10.89
CA LYS A 130 -1.50 11.22 11.81
C LYS A 130 -1.62 10.10 12.85
N ILE A 131 -0.53 9.38 13.04
CA ILE A 131 -0.44 8.37 14.08
C ILE A 131 -0.18 9.08 15.41
N LYS A 132 -1.06 8.87 16.36
CA LYS A 132 -0.88 9.36 17.73
C LYS A 132 -0.29 8.25 18.57
N GLU A 133 0.81 8.55 19.18
CA GLU A 133 1.40 7.67 20.18
C GLU A 133 0.79 7.93 21.57
#